data_e81ba06c65e9ef2059dbd18db6290f18
#
_entry.id   e81ba06c65e9ef2059dbd18db6290f18
#
_cell.length_a   1.000
_cell.length_b   1.000
_cell.length_c   1.000
_cell.angle_alpha   90.00
_cell.angle_beta   90.00
_cell.angle_gamma   90.00
#
_symmetry.space_group_name_H-M   'P 1'
#
loop_
_entity.id
_entity.type
_entity.pdbx_description
1 polymer ?
#
loop_
_entity_poly.entity_id
_entity_poly.type
_entity_poly.pdbx_seq_one_letter_code
_entity_poly.pdbx_strand_id
1 'polypeptide(L)'
;NHMYSATRNRETIYGGYILRYHADFAGRIPLYYTPQEHFSIEGGDILNLSEHVLAVGMSQRTQPEAIEQLAKNIFADEESRITTVLAFEIPRTRAFMHLDTVFTQVDLDKFTVHAAGGYFKALSAFGFGAAYPLRGRKPDRCRT
;
A
#
# COMPACT_ATOMS: atom_id res chain seq x y z
N ASN A 1 -0.02 9.53 -6.85
CA ASN A 1 -0.39 9.51 -5.43
C ASN A 1 -0.50 10.92 -4.85
N HIS A 2 -1.22 11.09 -3.76
CA HIS A 2 -1.29 12.30 -2.95
C HIS A 2 -0.33 12.18 -1.78
N MET A 3 0.67 13.07 -1.70
CA MET A 3 1.69 13.02 -0.63
C MET A 3 1.13 13.64 0.66
N TYR A 4 1.51 13.10 1.81
CA TYR A 4 1.16 13.66 3.13
C TYR A 4 1.64 15.13 3.28
N SER A 5 2.83 15.44 2.82
CA SER A 5 3.36 16.81 2.83
C SER A 5 2.92 17.57 1.59
N ALA A 6 2.21 18.69 1.78
CA ALA A 6 1.79 19.57 0.68
C ALA A 6 2.97 20.06 -0.17
N THR A 7 4.14 20.29 0.45
CA THR A 7 5.36 20.68 -0.27
C THR A 7 5.82 19.58 -1.22
N ARG A 8 5.74 18.31 -0.79
CA ARG A 8 6.16 17.15 -1.57
C ARG A 8 5.16 16.76 -2.66
N ASN A 9 3.92 17.23 -2.61
CA ASN A 9 2.98 17.00 -3.69
C ASN A 9 3.48 17.48 -5.05
N ARG A 10 4.36 18.49 -5.08
CA ARG A 10 5.00 18.97 -6.30
C ARG A 10 5.89 17.90 -6.95
N GLU A 11 6.46 16.98 -6.18
CA GLU A 11 7.30 15.89 -6.69
C GLU A 11 6.48 14.91 -7.56
N THR A 12 5.19 14.78 -7.31
CA THR A 12 4.30 13.86 -8.06
C THR A 12 4.10 14.28 -9.51
N ILE A 13 4.39 15.54 -9.85
CA ILE A 13 4.29 16.07 -11.20
C ILE A 13 5.17 15.27 -12.17
N TYR A 14 6.41 14.96 -11.76
CA TYR A 14 7.35 14.24 -12.61
C TYR A 14 6.86 12.84 -12.98
N GLY A 15 6.39 12.07 -11.98
CA GLY A 15 5.78 10.77 -12.23
C GLY A 15 4.55 10.86 -13.13
N GLY A 16 3.71 11.87 -12.90
CA GLY A 16 2.52 12.13 -13.71
C GLY A 16 2.86 12.42 -15.17
N TYR A 17 3.91 13.19 -15.44
CA TYR A 17 4.38 13.45 -16.81
C TYR A 17 4.96 12.19 -17.46
N ILE A 18 5.80 11.43 -16.76
CA ILE A 18 6.38 10.19 -17.28
C ILE A 18 5.27 9.21 -17.68
N LEU A 19 4.32 8.94 -16.78
CA LEU A 19 3.26 7.98 -17.04
C LEU A 19 2.30 8.42 -18.17
N ARG A 20 2.16 9.74 -18.38
CA ARG A 20 1.26 10.28 -19.40
C ARG A 20 1.89 10.42 -20.76
N TYR A 21 3.18 10.68 -20.86
CA TYR A 21 3.81 11.09 -22.12
C TYR A 21 4.96 10.20 -22.56
N HIS A 22 5.55 9.37 -21.70
CA HIS A 22 6.61 8.47 -22.12
C HIS A 22 6.06 7.32 -22.97
N ALA A 23 6.71 7.02 -24.08
CA ALA A 23 6.23 6.05 -25.08
C ALA A 23 5.97 4.64 -24.51
N ASP A 24 6.73 4.23 -23.47
CA ASP A 24 6.58 2.91 -22.86
C ASP A 24 5.39 2.83 -21.88
N PHE A 25 4.89 3.97 -21.38
CA PHE A 25 3.91 4.00 -20.30
C PHE A 25 2.57 4.61 -20.71
N ALA A 26 2.58 5.58 -21.64
CA ALA A 26 1.40 6.32 -22.03
C ALA A 26 0.27 5.40 -22.54
N GLY A 27 -0.87 5.42 -21.85
CA GLY A 27 -2.03 4.60 -22.17
C GLY A 27 -1.89 3.11 -21.89
N ARG A 28 -0.78 2.66 -21.26
CA ARG A 28 -0.52 1.24 -20.95
C ARG A 28 -0.57 0.92 -19.46
N ILE A 29 -0.46 1.95 -18.62
CA ILE A 29 -0.43 1.79 -17.16
C ILE A 29 -1.68 2.44 -16.58
N PRO A 30 -2.56 1.66 -15.92
CA PRO A 30 -3.70 2.22 -15.21
C PRO A 30 -3.24 3.04 -14.00
N LEU A 31 -3.91 4.16 -13.74
CA LEU A 31 -3.62 5.03 -12.59
C LEU A 31 -4.74 4.86 -11.56
N TYR A 32 -4.53 3.99 -10.60
CA TYR A 32 -5.51 3.70 -9.54
C TYR A 32 -5.61 4.77 -8.45
N TYR A 33 -4.62 5.66 -8.35
CA TYR A 33 -4.61 6.75 -7.39
C TYR A 33 -3.85 7.96 -7.94
N THR A 34 -4.46 9.13 -7.85
CA THR A 34 -3.93 10.37 -8.45
C THR A 34 -3.60 11.42 -7.36
N PRO A 35 -2.82 12.48 -7.70
CA PRO A 35 -2.56 13.58 -6.77
C PRO A 35 -3.80 14.40 -6.40
N GLN A 36 -4.89 14.28 -7.16
CA GLN A 36 -6.16 14.97 -6.95
C GLN A 36 -7.06 14.29 -5.92
N GLU A 37 -6.75 13.05 -5.55
CA GLU A 37 -7.47 12.35 -4.50
C GLU A 37 -7.31 13.07 -3.14
N HIS A 38 -8.31 12.91 -2.28
CA HIS A 38 -8.44 13.72 -1.07
C HIS A 38 -7.50 13.28 0.05
N PHE A 39 -7.22 11.98 0.14
CA PHE A 39 -6.46 11.38 1.23
C PHE A 39 -5.03 11.08 0.80
N SER A 40 -4.08 11.18 1.75
CA SER A 40 -2.68 10.91 1.44
C SER A 40 -2.35 9.42 1.42
N ILE A 41 -1.51 9.05 0.44
CA ILE A 41 -0.91 7.71 0.32
C ILE A 41 0.49 7.84 -0.29
N GLU A 42 1.47 7.23 0.34
CA GLU A 42 2.86 7.30 -0.13
C GLU A 42 3.35 5.91 -0.58
N GLY A 43 4.21 5.89 -1.61
CA GLY A 43 4.65 4.66 -2.26
C GLY A 43 5.40 3.68 -1.35
N GLY A 44 6.12 4.17 -0.34
CA GLY A 44 6.79 3.31 0.65
C GLY A 44 5.84 2.50 1.54
N ASP A 45 4.55 2.86 1.56
CA ASP A 45 3.52 2.09 2.24
C ASP A 45 2.87 1.02 1.34
N ILE A 46 3.19 0.98 0.04
CA ILE A 46 2.55 0.07 -0.91
C ILE A 46 3.54 -1.00 -1.35
N LEU A 47 3.27 -2.25 -1.01
CA LEU A 47 4.09 -3.40 -1.37
C LEU A 47 3.28 -4.39 -2.20
N ASN A 48 3.76 -4.70 -3.40
CA ASN A 48 3.18 -5.74 -4.22
C ASN A 48 3.76 -7.09 -3.79
N LEU A 49 2.98 -7.89 -3.04
CA LEU A 49 3.43 -9.17 -2.52
C LEU A 49 3.33 -10.31 -3.54
N SER A 50 2.39 -10.20 -4.47
CA SER A 50 2.21 -11.15 -5.58
C SER A 50 1.35 -10.49 -6.67
N GLU A 51 1.13 -11.21 -7.75
CA GLU A 51 0.20 -10.76 -8.80
C GLU A 51 -1.25 -10.58 -8.33
N HIS A 52 -1.61 -11.11 -7.15
CA HIS A 52 -2.97 -11.06 -6.61
C HIS A 52 -3.10 -10.30 -5.30
N VAL A 53 -1.98 -9.97 -4.63
CA VAL A 53 -2.00 -9.43 -3.27
C VAL A 53 -1.18 -8.16 -3.16
N LEU A 54 -1.82 -7.09 -2.78
CA LEU A 54 -1.22 -5.81 -2.43
C LEU A 54 -1.25 -5.62 -0.91
N ALA A 55 -0.11 -5.28 -0.31
CA ALA A 55 -0.02 -4.88 1.09
C ALA A 55 0.12 -3.36 1.19
N VAL A 56 -0.66 -2.73 2.07
CA VAL A 56 -0.61 -1.28 2.27
C VAL A 56 -0.53 -0.95 3.75
N GLY A 57 0.47 -0.16 4.14
CA GLY A 57 0.67 0.31 5.51
C GLY A 57 -0.20 1.50 5.84
N MET A 58 -0.93 1.43 6.95
CA MET A 58 -1.53 2.61 7.59
C MET A 58 -0.49 3.26 8.47
N SER A 59 0.06 4.37 8.00
CA SER A 59 1.15 5.08 8.64
C SER A 59 0.74 6.50 9.06
N GLN A 60 1.71 7.30 9.46
CA GLN A 60 1.50 8.74 9.59
C GLN A 60 1.20 9.40 8.26
N ARG A 61 1.64 8.80 7.14
CA ARG A 61 1.62 9.39 5.80
C ARG A 61 0.58 8.77 4.88
N THR A 62 0.07 7.60 5.22
CA THR A 62 -0.97 6.89 4.48
C THR A 62 -2.21 6.72 5.34
N GLN A 63 -3.30 7.33 4.90
CA GLN A 63 -4.58 7.35 5.59
C GLN A 63 -5.41 6.10 5.24
N PRO A 64 -6.20 5.57 6.20
CA PRO A 64 -7.07 4.40 5.95
C PRO A 64 -8.03 4.62 4.77
N GLU A 65 -8.58 5.83 4.66
CA GLU A 65 -9.51 6.20 3.60
C GLU A 65 -8.87 6.17 2.21
N ALA A 66 -7.56 6.48 2.14
CA ALA A 66 -6.80 6.36 0.90
C ALA A 66 -6.66 4.89 0.46
N ILE A 67 -6.46 3.98 1.42
CA ILE A 67 -6.36 2.54 1.15
C ILE A 67 -7.70 2.01 0.64
N GLU A 68 -8.81 2.42 1.25
CA GLU A 68 -10.15 2.04 0.81
C GLU A 68 -10.43 2.54 -0.60
N GLN A 69 -10.09 3.80 -0.89
CA GLN A 69 -10.27 4.37 -2.23
C GLN A 69 -9.41 3.66 -3.28
N LEU A 70 -8.13 3.39 -2.95
CA LEU A 70 -7.23 2.63 -3.82
C LEU A 70 -7.79 1.23 -4.11
N ALA A 71 -8.25 0.52 -3.08
CA ALA A 71 -8.83 -0.81 -3.23
C ALA A 71 -10.09 -0.79 -4.13
N LYS A 72 -10.98 0.18 -3.94
CA LYS A 72 -12.16 0.35 -4.79
C LYS A 72 -11.79 0.58 -6.25
N ASN A 73 -10.79 1.43 -6.52
CA ASN A 73 -10.36 1.72 -7.88
C ASN A 73 -9.71 0.49 -8.54
N ILE A 74 -8.90 -0.27 -7.80
CA ILE A 74 -8.30 -1.52 -8.29
C ILE A 74 -9.36 -2.57 -8.62
N PHE A 75 -10.35 -2.75 -7.74
CA PHE A 75 -11.38 -3.77 -7.92
C PHE A 75 -12.46 -3.39 -8.95
N ALA A 76 -12.56 -2.12 -9.32
CA ALA A 76 -13.40 -1.67 -10.41
C ALA A 76 -12.79 -1.92 -11.79
N ASP A 77 -11.51 -2.21 -11.87
CA ASP A 77 -10.80 -2.53 -13.11
C ASP A 77 -10.82 -4.04 -13.36
N GLU A 78 -11.57 -4.47 -14.37
CA GLU A 78 -11.72 -5.88 -14.74
C GLU A 78 -10.40 -6.51 -15.27
N GLU A 79 -9.44 -5.69 -15.70
CA GLU A 79 -8.12 -6.15 -16.14
C GLU A 79 -7.14 -6.34 -14.97
N SER A 80 -7.48 -5.82 -13.79
CA SER A 80 -6.64 -5.95 -12.60
C SER A 80 -6.58 -7.40 -12.10
N ARG A 81 -5.36 -7.88 -11.88
CA ARG A 81 -5.15 -9.20 -11.26
C ARG A 81 -5.16 -9.17 -9.73
N ILE A 82 -5.10 -7.97 -9.14
CA ILE A 82 -5.14 -7.81 -7.68
C ILE A 82 -6.55 -8.12 -7.18
N THR A 83 -6.66 -9.17 -6.39
CA THR A 83 -7.93 -9.62 -5.79
C THR A 83 -8.00 -9.35 -4.29
N THR A 84 -6.86 -9.00 -3.68
CA THR A 84 -6.76 -8.78 -2.22
C THR A 84 -5.87 -7.58 -1.92
N VAL A 85 -6.36 -6.68 -1.09
CA VAL A 85 -5.59 -5.59 -0.49
C VAL A 85 -5.55 -5.81 1.02
N LEU A 86 -4.34 -5.98 1.57
CA LEU A 86 -4.10 -6.15 3.01
C LEU A 86 -3.69 -4.80 3.61
N ALA A 87 -4.43 -4.33 4.61
CA ALA A 87 -4.10 -3.11 5.34
C ALA A 87 -3.39 -3.45 6.65
N PHE A 88 -2.16 -2.94 6.83
CA PHE A 88 -1.33 -3.16 8.00
C PHE A 88 -1.24 -1.89 8.85
N GLU A 89 -1.54 -1.98 10.13
CA GLU A 89 -1.27 -0.90 11.06
C GLU A 89 0.21 -0.92 11.44
N ILE A 90 0.90 0.19 11.20
CA ILE A 90 2.28 0.39 11.66
C ILE A 90 2.33 1.51 12.70
N PRO A 91 3.28 1.44 13.67
CA PRO A 91 3.40 2.48 14.68
C PRO A 91 3.65 3.85 14.07
N ARG A 92 2.88 4.87 14.47
CA ARG A 92 3.00 6.25 13.97
C ARG A 92 4.19 6.96 14.61
N THR A 93 5.39 6.49 14.31
CA THR A 93 6.64 7.09 14.79
C THR A 93 7.53 7.45 13.62
N ARG A 94 8.41 8.43 13.82
CA ARG A 94 9.35 8.84 12.77
C ARG A 94 10.29 7.71 12.34
N ALA A 95 10.57 6.76 13.23
CA ALA A 95 11.41 5.60 12.93
C ALA A 95 10.73 4.62 11.95
N PHE A 96 9.39 4.59 11.93
CA PHE A 96 8.58 3.70 11.10
C PHE A 96 7.71 4.53 10.15
N MET A 97 8.36 5.28 9.27
CA MET A 97 7.64 6.22 8.38
C MET A 97 6.74 5.53 7.37
N HIS A 98 7.14 4.35 6.88
CA HIS A 98 6.44 3.58 5.86
C HIS A 98 6.53 2.08 6.17
N LEU A 99 5.68 1.30 5.51
CA LEU A 99 5.65 -0.16 5.62
C LEU A 99 6.98 -0.80 5.20
N ASP A 100 7.62 -0.30 4.14
CA ASP A 100 8.89 -0.79 3.63
C ASP A 100 10.07 -0.67 4.63
N THR A 101 9.96 0.21 5.62
CA THR A 101 10.97 0.36 6.68
C THR A 101 10.87 -0.72 7.74
N VAL A 102 9.76 -1.40 7.85
CA VAL A 102 9.48 -2.38 8.92
C VAL A 102 9.15 -3.78 8.40
N PHE A 103 8.79 -3.86 7.13
CA PHE A 103 8.42 -5.10 6.46
C PHE A 103 8.87 -5.04 5.00
N THR A 104 9.72 -5.97 4.58
CA THR A 104 10.22 -6.02 3.20
C THR A 104 10.24 -7.47 2.70
N GLN A 105 9.70 -7.68 1.52
CA GLN A 105 9.79 -8.96 0.83
C GLN A 105 11.18 -9.12 0.21
N VAL A 106 11.86 -10.21 0.50
CA VAL A 106 13.19 -10.53 -0.02
C VAL A 106 13.20 -11.71 -0.99
N ASP A 107 12.16 -12.54 -0.96
CA ASP A 107 11.93 -13.67 -1.85
C ASP A 107 10.42 -13.94 -1.94
N LEU A 108 9.97 -14.87 -2.76
CA LEU A 108 8.56 -15.20 -2.96
C LEU A 108 7.81 -15.48 -1.64
N ASP A 109 8.48 -16.16 -0.71
CA ASP A 109 7.92 -16.59 0.59
C ASP A 109 8.73 -16.10 1.80
N LYS A 110 9.70 -15.20 1.59
CA LYS A 110 10.59 -14.72 2.65
C LYS A 110 10.47 -13.21 2.84
N PHE A 111 10.35 -12.82 4.08
CA PHE A 111 10.18 -11.43 4.48
C PHE A 111 11.15 -11.08 5.61
N THR A 112 11.68 -9.87 5.57
CA THR A 112 12.34 -9.27 6.73
C THR A 112 11.34 -8.42 7.49
N VAL A 113 11.38 -8.52 8.83
CA VAL A 113 10.49 -7.78 9.73
C VAL A 113 11.34 -7.13 10.81
N HIS A 114 11.13 -5.85 11.06
CA HIS A 114 11.84 -5.14 12.11
C HIS A 114 11.41 -5.62 13.50
N ALA A 115 12.34 -6.16 14.29
CA ALA A 115 12.06 -6.79 15.59
C ALA A 115 11.40 -5.86 16.62
N ALA A 116 11.70 -4.56 16.61
CA ALA A 116 11.09 -3.56 17.48
C ALA A 116 9.71 -3.07 16.99
N GLY A 117 9.27 -3.48 15.79
CA GLY A 117 8.01 -3.04 15.18
C GLY A 117 6.75 -3.59 15.85
N GLY A 118 6.90 -4.42 16.89
CA GLY A 118 5.75 -5.08 17.49
C GLY A 118 5.03 -6.00 16.50
N TYR A 119 3.92 -6.52 16.87
CA TYR A 119 3.11 -7.38 16.01
C TYR A 119 2.44 -6.53 14.92
N PHE A 120 2.76 -6.79 13.65
CA PHE A 120 1.96 -6.26 12.55
C PHE A 120 0.56 -6.82 12.66
N LYS A 121 -0.39 -5.95 12.86
CA LYS A 121 -1.79 -6.32 12.83
C LYS A 121 -2.32 -5.98 11.46
N ALA A 122 -2.57 -6.97 10.62
CA ALA A 122 -3.42 -6.78 9.48
C ALA A 122 -4.82 -6.47 10.00
N LEU A 123 -5.32 -5.24 9.78
CA LEU A 123 -6.60 -4.80 10.33
C LEU A 123 -7.76 -5.13 9.42
N SER A 124 -7.54 -5.15 8.12
CA SER A 124 -8.57 -5.49 7.15
C SER A 124 -7.97 -6.07 5.88
N ALA A 125 -8.67 -7.03 5.30
CA ALA A 125 -8.47 -7.44 3.93
C ALA A 125 -9.65 -6.92 3.12
N PHE A 126 -9.38 -6.22 2.03
CA PHE A 126 -10.38 -5.86 1.04
C PHE A 126 -10.30 -6.93 -0.05
N GLY A 127 -11.41 -7.59 -0.36
CA GLY A 127 -11.53 -8.54 -1.46
C GLY A 127 -12.66 -8.09 -2.37
N PHE A 128 -12.76 -8.71 -3.54
CA PHE A 128 -13.82 -8.43 -4.50
C PHE A 128 -15.19 -8.58 -3.81
N GLY A 129 -15.85 -7.46 -3.53
CA GLY A 129 -17.21 -7.41 -2.97
C GLY A 129 -17.38 -7.31 -1.45
N ALA A 130 -16.31 -7.32 -0.64
CA ALA A 130 -16.45 -7.12 0.81
C ALA A 130 -15.15 -6.67 1.50
N ALA A 131 -15.29 -5.83 2.53
CA ALA A 131 -14.23 -5.57 3.50
C ALA A 131 -14.32 -6.65 4.61
N TYR A 132 -13.26 -7.42 4.80
CA TYR A 132 -13.19 -8.43 5.86
C TYR A 132 -12.30 -7.94 6.99
N PRO A 133 -12.82 -7.71 8.20
CA PRO A 133 -11.97 -7.52 9.37
C PRO A 133 -11.21 -8.83 9.63
N LEU A 134 -9.89 -8.79 9.54
CA LEU A 134 -9.07 -9.93 9.92
C LEU A 134 -9.18 -10.10 11.44
N ARG A 135 -9.94 -11.10 11.88
CA ARG A 135 -9.91 -11.53 13.29
C ARG A 135 -8.49 -11.98 13.59
N GLY A 136 -7.82 -11.26 14.52
CA GLY A 136 -6.46 -11.54 14.93
C GLY A 136 -6.29 -12.99 15.35
N ARG A 137 -5.67 -13.81 14.51
CA ARG A 137 -4.97 -15.00 14.98
C ARG A 137 -3.79 -14.50 15.82
N LYS A 138 -3.68 -15.00 17.05
CA LYS A 138 -2.42 -14.83 17.80
C LYS A 138 -1.29 -15.38 16.91
N PRO A 139 -0.22 -14.61 16.70
CA PRO A 139 0.88 -15.12 15.90
C PRO A 139 1.47 -16.33 16.62
N ASP A 140 1.60 -17.45 15.90
CA ASP A 140 2.45 -18.52 16.34
C ASP A 140 3.87 -17.97 16.47
N ARG A 141 4.51 -18.21 17.61
CA ARG A 141 5.86 -17.73 17.89
C ARG A 141 6.78 -18.19 16.76
N CYS A 142 7.39 -17.24 16.04
CA CYS A 142 8.52 -17.57 15.18
C CYS A 142 9.55 -18.34 16.02
N ARG A 143 9.81 -19.56 15.64
CA ARG A 143 10.97 -20.28 16.16
C ARG A 143 12.21 -19.68 15.50
N THR A 144 13.09 -19.17 16.31
CA THR A 144 14.46 -18.74 15.95
C THR A 144 15.24 -19.90 15.37
#